data_57a1001da20c2adef6bcb0523e0607e0
#
_entry.id   57a1001da20c2adef6bcb0523e0607e0
#
_cell.length_a   1.000
_cell.length_b   1.000
_cell.length_c   1.000
_cell.angle_alpha   90.00
_cell.angle_beta   90.00
_cell.angle_gamma   90.00
#
_symmetry.space_group_name_H-M   'P 1'
#
loop_
_entity.id
_entity.type
_entity.pdbx_description
1 polymer ?
#
loop_
_entity_poly.entity_id
_entity_poly.type
_entity_poly.pdbx_seq_one_letter_code
_entity_poly.pdbx_strand_id
1 'polypeptide(L)'
;SSSAASDVYKRQIFGNTAKVEYTDEEFEKFLFWNACRGQAFNELYLSYNKMNSAKWRILARMLRWQKANHHILKNAMLLGGDPAENNIYAYAAWTKAGEGIIALRNPTDEKTDLTLTLNKLMGCPENLRAVKCYNVYNTTGADSLDLFSYGDKMQITLAPFEMKIFQFGDRDNRCLAPENTNDFTLSFTVSNNADANICRGKDAAIWIANGVLHGTFGGCKIQASLVDCAHHITFVRYKNKMVRLFMDRQLVDSAYAPEAAPQIATDDLASSAANFSVADGSTPFEELMDLKAVLSGSRKFKRKRK
;
A
#
# COMPACT_ATOMS: atom_id res chain seq x y z
N SER A 1 9.11 -21.60 29.21
CA SER A 1 7.82 -21.24 28.54
C SER A 1 7.53 -19.74 28.47
N SER A 2 8.29 -18.89 29.17
CA SER A 2 8.10 -17.41 29.12
C SER A 2 8.81 -16.74 27.93
N SER A 3 9.79 -17.39 27.30
CA SER A 3 10.55 -16.79 26.17
C SER A 3 9.77 -16.68 24.89
N ALA A 4 8.90 -17.65 24.60
CA ALA A 4 8.09 -17.63 23.37
C ALA A 4 7.01 -16.51 23.38
N ALA A 5 6.40 -16.23 24.51
CA ALA A 5 5.45 -15.12 24.66
C ALA A 5 6.15 -13.75 24.56
N SER A 6 7.36 -13.64 25.12
CA SER A 6 8.19 -12.42 25.05
C SER A 6 8.65 -12.15 23.61
N ASP A 7 8.92 -13.18 22.80
CA ASP A 7 9.29 -13.02 21.39
C ASP A 7 8.13 -12.55 20.50
N VAL A 8 6.90 -12.92 20.81
CA VAL A 8 5.72 -12.41 20.10
C VAL A 8 5.55 -10.91 20.32
N TYR A 9 5.73 -10.42 21.53
CA TYR A 9 5.64 -8.99 21.84
C TYR A 9 6.79 -8.16 21.26
N LYS A 10 7.96 -8.72 21.03
CA LYS A 10 9.11 -8.02 20.44
C LYS A 10 9.03 -7.83 18.92
N ARG A 11 8.01 -8.40 18.27
CA ARG A 11 7.84 -8.36 16.81
C ARG A 11 6.81 -7.32 16.34
N GLN A 12 6.65 -6.26 17.10
CA GLN A 12 5.74 -5.18 16.79
C GLN A 12 6.31 -4.30 15.69
N ILE A 13 5.47 -3.93 14.73
CA ILE A 13 5.81 -2.93 13.73
C ILE A 13 5.37 -1.57 14.28
N PHE A 14 6.33 -0.78 14.72
CA PHE A 14 6.09 0.59 15.12
C PHE A 14 6.16 1.46 13.87
N GLY A 15 5.00 1.88 13.39
CA GLY A 15 4.90 2.87 12.32
C GLY A 15 4.98 4.30 12.86
N ASN A 16 4.38 5.24 12.14
CA ASN A 16 4.27 6.62 12.59
C ASN A 16 3.47 6.72 13.90
N THR A 17 4.17 7.00 14.99
CA THR A 17 3.57 7.20 16.32
C THR A 17 3.61 8.67 16.72
N ALA A 18 3.02 9.02 17.86
CA ALA A 18 3.08 10.38 18.40
C ALA A 18 4.52 10.86 18.65
N LYS A 19 5.47 9.94 18.87
CA LYS A 19 6.87 10.23 19.19
C LYS A 19 7.80 10.18 17.97
N VAL A 20 7.43 9.45 16.92
CA VAL A 20 8.26 9.24 15.73
C VAL A 20 7.43 9.52 14.49
N GLU A 21 7.94 10.37 13.62
CA GLU A 21 7.37 10.66 12.32
C GLU A 21 8.38 10.30 11.24
N TYR A 22 8.03 9.30 10.44
CA TYR A 22 8.84 8.86 9.31
C TYR A 22 8.43 9.60 8.05
N THR A 23 9.40 9.90 7.18
CA THR A 23 9.13 10.18 5.78
C THR A 23 8.46 8.97 5.11
N ASP A 24 7.88 9.15 3.93
CA ASP A 24 7.24 8.04 3.21
C ASP A 24 8.27 6.95 2.85
N GLU A 25 9.51 7.36 2.48
CA GLU A 25 10.60 6.42 2.17
C GLU A 25 11.08 5.64 3.41
N GLU A 26 11.27 6.31 4.54
CA GLU A 26 11.65 5.64 5.80
C GLU A 26 10.56 4.69 6.27
N PHE A 27 9.29 5.09 6.14
CA PHE A 27 8.15 4.26 6.48
C PHE A 27 8.09 3.00 5.60
N GLU A 28 8.31 3.13 4.29
CA GLU A 28 8.38 2.02 3.36
C GLU A 28 9.52 1.05 3.70
N LYS A 29 10.72 1.58 3.86
CA LYS A 29 11.91 0.81 4.24
C LYS A 29 11.69 0.04 5.53
N PHE A 30 11.13 0.69 6.53
CA PHE A 30 10.81 0.07 7.82
C PHE A 30 9.81 -1.08 7.69
N LEU A 31 8.71 -0.88 6.94
CA LEU A 31 7.67 -1.89 6.76
C LEU A 31 8.18 -3.13 6.01
N PHE A 32 8.86 -2.94 4.88
CA PHE A 32 9.39 -4.05 4.09
C PHE A 32 10.48 -4.82 4.83
N TRP A 33 11.33 -4.12 5.59
CA TRP A 33 12.31 -4.77 6.45
C TRP A 33 11.65 -5.69 7.48
N ASN A 34 10.64 -5.18 8.17
CA ASN A 34 9.91 -5.98 9.16
C ASN A 34 9.17 -7.17 8.52
N ALA A 35 8.62 -7.01 7.32
CA ALA A 35 7.96 -8.10 6.60
C ALA A 35 8.92 -9.27 6.30
N CYS A 36 10.21 -8.99 6.08
CA CYS A 36 11.22 -10.03 5.81
C CYS A 36 11.63 -10.84 7.04
N ARG A 37 11.22 -10.45 8.25
CA ARG A 37 11.57 -11.16 9.50
C ARG A 37 10.81 -12.49 9.70
N GLY A 38 9.95 -12.87 8.77
CA GLY A 38 9.26 -14.17 8.81
C GLY A 38 8.17 -14.28 9.86
N GLN A 39 7.46 -13.22 10.13
CA GLN A 39 6.42 -13.18 11.14
C GLN A 39 5.11 -13.78 10.64
N ALA A 40 4.48 -14.59 11.46
CA ALA A 40 3.12 -15.05 11.22
C ALA A 40 2.06 -13.99 11.58
N PHE A 41 2.43 -13.03 12.41
CA PHE A 41 1.54 -11.99 12.94
C PHE A 41 2.25 -10.63 12.92
N ASN A 42 1.57 -9.61 12.38
CA ASN A 42 2.03 -8.22 12.40
C ASN A 42 1.12 -7.40 13.31
N GLU A 43 1.70 -6.84 14.34
CA GLU A 43 1.02 -5.87 15.21
C GLU A 43 1.45 -4.47 14.77
N LEU A 44 0.49 -3.67 14.29
CA LEU A 44 0.74 -2.35 13.73
C LEU A 44 0.40 -1.26 14.75
N TYR A 45 1.41 -0.50 15.18
CA TYR A 45 1.22 0.67 16.03
C TYR A 45 1.33 1.92 15.16
N LEU A 46 0.19 2.42 14.69
CA LEU A 46 0.09 3.57 13.81
C LEU A 46 -0.69 4.69 14.47
N SER A 47 -0.12 5.89 14.50
CA SER A 47 -0.87 7.10 14.84
C SER A 47 -1.59 7.58 13.59
N TYR A 48 -2.88 7.43 13.60
CA TYR A 48 -3.77 7.72 12.48
C TYR A 48 -3.56 9.10 11.86
N ASN A 49 -3.41 10.14 12.69
CA ASN A 49 -3.20 11.52 12.26
C ASN A 49 -1.85 11.78 11.57
N LYS A 50 -0.96 10.80 11.56
CA LYS A 50 0.34 10.83 10.88
C LYS A 50 0.40 9.98 9.63
N MET A 51 -0.72 9.35 9.28
CA MET A 51 -0.87 8.55 8.07
C MET A 51 -1.47 9.40 6.95
N ASN A 52 -0.74 9.53 5.85
CA ASN A 52 -1.21 10.13 4.60
C ASN A 52 -1.56 9.03 3.57
N SER A 53 -2.11 9.40 2.41
CA SER A 53 -2.48 8.44 1.36
C SER A 53 -1.30 7.64 0.83
N ALA A 54 -0.11 8.23 0.77
CA ALA A 54 1.09 7.53 0.34
C ALA A 54 1.45 6.41 1.33
N LYS A 55 1.47 6.69 2.62
CA LYS A 55 1.74 5.70 3.67
C LYS A 55 0.71 4.57 3.71
N TRP A 56 -0.56 4.87 3.51
CA TRP A 56 -1.60 3.85 3.41
C TRP A 56 -1.39 2.93 2.20
N ARG A 57 -1.00 3.48 1.04
CA ARG A 57 -0.66 2.69 -0.15
C ARG A 57 0.58 1.81 0.08
N ILE A 58 1.62 2.37 0.71
CA ILE A 58 2.83 1.63 1.07
C ILE A 58 2.49 0.45 1.99
N LEU A 59 1.71 0.68 3.04
CA LEU A 59 1.28 -0.37 3.97
C LEU A 59 0.49 -1.46 3.24
N ALA A 60 -0.48 -1.09 2.42
CA ALA A 60 -1.29 -2.04 1.66
C ALA A 60 -0.44 -2.87 0.68
N ARG A 61 0.54 -2.25 0.02
CA ARG A 61 1.50 -2.94 -0.87
C ARG A 61 2.35 -3.95 -0.11
N MET A 62 2.91 -3.54 1.03
CA MET A 62 3.70 -4.43 1.88
C MET A 62 2.89 -5.64 2.36
N LEU A 63 1.67 -5.42 2.86
CA LEU A 63 0.81 -6.50 3.33
C LEU A 63 0.44 -7.50 2.23
N ARG A 64 0.18 -7.02 1.01
CA ARG A 64 -0.06 -7.89 -0.16
C ARG A 64 1.17 -8.72 -0.50
N TRP A 65 2.34 -8.07 -0.57
CA TRP A 65 3.59 -8.74 -0.85
C TRP A 65 3.91 -9.80 0.21
N GLN A 66 3.78 -9.47 1.48
CA GLN A 66 4.00 -10.40 2.58
C GLN A 66 3.03 -11.59 2.53
N LYS A 67 1.74 -11.33 2.26
CA LYS A 67 0.73 -12.38 2.12
C LYS A 67 1.06 -13.34 0.97
N ALA A 68 1.44 -12.81 -0.19
CA ALA A 68 1.80 -13.60 -1.36
C ALA A 68 3.06 -14.46 -1.13
N ASN A 69 4.00 -13.97 -0.33
CA ASN A 69 5.28 -14.62 -0.06
C ASN A 69 5.34 -15.31 1.32
N HIS A 70 4.22 -15.44 2.01
CA HIS A 70 4.19 -16.02 3.36
C HIS A 70 4.75 -17.45 3.41
N HIS A 71 4.51 -18.25 2.38
CA HIS A 71 5.01 -19.61 2.28
C HIS A 71 6.54 -19.69 2.26
N ILE A 72 7.24 -18.65 1.80
CA ILE A 72 8.70 -18.49 1.86
C ILE A 72 9.10 -17.88 3.19
N LEU A 73 8.53 -16.69 3.51
CA LEU A 73 8.92 -15.86 4.65
C LEU A 73 8.77 -16.55 6.01
N LYS A 74 7.83 -17.48 6.16
CA LYS A 74 7.69 -18.27 7.40
C LYS A 74 8.95 -19.05 7.81
N ASN A 75 9.87 -19.25 6.87
CA ASN A 75 11.15 -19.95 7.09
C ASN A 75 12.32 -18.97 7.30
N ALA A 76 12.06 -17.68 7.52
CA ALA A 76 13.12 -16.68 7.63
C ALA A 76 14.04 -16.91 8.83
N MET A 77 15.32 -16.75 8.58
CA MET A 77 16.39 -16.80 9.57
C MET A 77 17.20 -15.49 9.53
N LEU A 78 17.65 -15.04 10.68
CA LEU A 78 18.59 -13.92 10.79
C LEU A 78 19.99 -14.41 10.44
N LEU A 79 20.69 -13.64 9.61
CA LEU A 79 22.06 -13.92 9.16
C LEU A 79 22.92 -12.66 9.27
N GLY A 80 24.23 -12.87 9.28
CA GLY A 80 25.20 -11.77 9.27
C GLY A 80 25.69 -11.38 10.66
N GLY A 81 26.24 -10.17 10.74
CA GLY A 81 26.83 -9.63 11.97
C GLY A 81 25.83 -8.96 12.90
N ASP A 82 26.37 -8.43 14.01
CA ASP A 82 25.60 -7.64 14.94
C ASP A 82 25.42 -6.21 14.40
N PRO A 83 24.18 -5.73 14.18
CA PRO A 83 23.93 -4.37 13.73
C PRO A 83 24.35 -3.31 14.77
N ALA A 84 24.46 -3.66 16.05
CA ALA A 84 24.97 -2.74 17.07
C ALA A 84 26.50 -2.51 16.94
N GLU A 85 27.21 -3.39 16.26
CA GLU A 85 28.62 -3.27 15.88
C GLU A 85 28.80 -2.74 14.45
N ASN A 86 27.74 -2.18 13.84
CA ASN A 86 27.71 -1.68 12.47
C ASN A 86 27.94 -2.76 11.39
N ASN A 87 27.74 -4.02 11.74
CA ASN A 87 27.86 -5.11 10.75
C ASN A 87 26.62 -5.19 9.86
N ILE A 88 26.85 -5.51 8.56
CA ILE A 88 25.75 -5.86 7.66
C ILE A 88 25.04 -7.09 8.17
N TYR A 89 23.72 -7.07 8.14
CA TYR A 89 22.88 -8.18 8.56
C TYR A 89 21.77 -8.44 7.55
N ALA A 90 21.20 -9.63 7.60
CA ALA A 90 20.26 -10.11 6.60
C ALA A 90 19.16 -10.98 7.23
N TYR A 91 18.05 -11.10 6.51
CA TYR A 91 17.10 -12.18 6.66
C TYR A 91 17.11 -13.01 5.38
N ALA A 92 17.21 -14.33 5.51
CA ALA A 92 17.06 -15.25 4.40
C ALA A 92 15.96 -16.26 4.70
N ALA A 93 15.14 -16.54 3.70
CA ALA A 93 14.04 -17.48 3.77
C ALA A 93 14.02 -18.33 2.51
N TRP A 94 13.88 -19.63 2.64
CA TRP A 94 13.86 -20.57 1.52
C TRP A 94 12.78 -21.62 1.67
N THR A 95 12.19 -22.02 0.55
CA THR A 95 11.40 -23.25 0.44
C THR A 95 12.28 -24.41 -0.03
N LYS A 96 11.85 -25.62 0.20
CA LYS A 96 12.53 -26.82 -0.34
C LYS A 96 12.52 -26.87 -1.88
N ALA A 97 11.58 -26.17 -2.51
CA ALA A 97 11.46 -26.08 -3.97
C ALA A 97 12.45 -25.10 -4.61
N GLY A 98 13.19 -24.30 -3.82
CA GLY A 98 14.17 -23.34 -4.33
C GLY A 98 13.62 -21.92 -4.49
N GLU A 99 12.41 -21.63 -4.05
CA GLU A 99 11.95 -20.25 -3.92
C GLU A 99 12.60 -19.61 -2.69
N GLY A 100 13.12 -18.41 -2.83
CA GLY A 100 13.85 -17.75 -1.76
C GLY A 100 13.65 -16.24 -1.70
N ILE A 101 13.85 -15.67 -0.51
CA ILE A 101 13.91 -14.23 -0.28
C ILE A 101 15.13 -13.96 0.60
N ILE A 102 15.97 -13.00 0.18
CA ILE A 102 17.10 -12.50 0.95
C ILE A 102 16.94 -10.99 1.08
N ALA A 103 16.79 -10.50 2.30
CA ALA A 103 16.79 -9.08 2.60
C ALA A 103 18.09 -8.70 3.32
N LEU A 104 18.78 -7.69 2.81
CA LEU A 104 20.04 -7.18 3.31
C LEU A 104 19.89 -5.75 3.78
N ARG A 105 20.58 -5.39 4.84
CA ARG A 105 20.63 -4.01 5.33
C ARG A 105 22.05 -3.61 5.71
N ASN A 106 22.44 -2.45 5.20
CA ASN A 106 23.63 -1.74 5.64
C ASN A 106 23.23 -0.80 6.79
N PRO A 107 23.72 -0.97 8.02
CA PRO A 107 23.40 -0.10 9.15
C PRO A 107 24.29 1.15 9.22
N THR A 108 25.29 1.30 8.32
CA THR A 108 26.30 2.35 8.37
C THR A 108 26.07 3.45 7.34
N ASP A 109 26.74 4.57 7.53
CA ASP A 109 26.81 5.70 6.61
C ASP A 109 27.89 5.53 5.52
N GLU A 110 28.51 4.35 5.45
CA GLU A 110 29.51 4.02 4.45
C GLU A 110 28.96 3.04 3.41
N LYS A 111 29.42 3.20 2.16
CA LYS A 111 29.16 2.22 1.09
C LYS A 111 29.93 0.94 1.38
N THR A 112 29.26 -0.19 1.25
CA THR A 112 29.87 -1.51 1.52
C THR A 112 29.63 -2.47 0.37
N ASP A 113 30.71 -3.13 -0.09
CA ASP A 113 30.68 -4.23 -1.04
C ASP A 113 30.78 -5.57 -0.28
N LEU A 114 29.91 -6.51 -0.62
CA LEU A 114 29.92 -7.84 -0.03
C LEU A 114 29.69 -8.93 -1.06
N THR A 115 30.18 -10.13 -0.73
CA THR A 115 29.94 -11.34 -1.51
C THR A 115 29.08 -12.29 -0.70
N LEU A 116 27.89 -12.61 -1.20
CA LEU A 116 27.04 -13.66 -0.64
C LEU A 116 27.26 -14.96 -1.38
N THR A 117 27.48 -16.06 -0.66
CA THR A 117 27.50 -17.41 -1.24
C THR A 117 26.18 -18.10 -0.93
N LEU A 118 25.46 -18.53 -1.95
CA LEU A 118 24.19 -19.25 -1.84
C LEU A 118 24.45 -20.70 -1.37
N ASN A 119 24.47 -20.91 -0.07
CA ASN A 119 24.83 -22.19 0.51
C ASN A 119 23.93 -22.54 1.72
N LYS A 120 24.23 -23.66 2.35
CA LYS A 120 23.50 -24.18 3.51
C LYS A 120 23.48 -23.20 4.71
N LEU A 121 24.51 -22.37 4.89
CA LEU A 121 24.55 -21.37 5.96
C LEU A 121 23.48 -20.31 5.81
N MET A 122 23.04 -20.05 4.57
CA MET A 122 21.92 -19.16 4.27
C MET A 122 20.57 -19.90 4.20
N GLY A 123 20.52 -21.17 4.54
CA GLY A 123 19.33 -22.01 4.38
C GLY A 123 18.99 -22.32 2.92
N CYS A 124 19.88 -21.99 1.97
CA CYS A 124 19.68 -22.26 0.55
C CYS A 124 19.63 -23.78 0.31
N PRO A 125 18.62 -24.30 -0.42
CA PRO A 125 18.52 -25.72 -0.68
C PRO A 125 19.56 -26.19 -1.70
N GLU A 126 20.17 -27.34 -1.47
CA GLU A 126 21.24 -27.89 -2.31
C GLU A 126 20.79 -28.25 -3.74
N ASN A 127 19.49 -28.37 -3.96
CA ASN A 127 18.88 -28.63 -5.28
C ASN A 127 18.59 -27.33 -6.08
N LEU A 128 18.98 -26.15 -5.60
CA LEU A 128 18.81 -24.91 -6.36
C LEU A 128 19.63 -24.99 -7.66
N ARG A 129 18.97 -24.81 -8.82
CA ARG A 129 19.60 -24.86 -10.15
C ARG A 129 19.00 -23.80 -11.07
N ALA A 130 19.86 -22.89 -11.55
CA ALA A 130 19.54 -21.88 -12.56
C ALA A 130 18.23 -21.13 -12.29
N VAL A 131 18.03 -20.71 -11.04
CA VAL A 131 16.81 -19.99 -10.63
C VAL A 131 16.99 -18.49 -10.83
N LYS A 132 16.00 -17.86 -11.43
CA LYS A 132 15.98 -16.39 -11.61
C LYS A 132 15.99 -15.67 -10.27
N CYS A 133 16.78 -14.60 -10.20
CA CYS A 133 16.83 -13.69 -9.07
C CYS A 133 16.35 -12.30 -9.49
N TYR A 134 15.56 -11.66 -8.65
CA TYR A 134 15.03 -10.31 -8.86
C TYR A 134 15.36 -9.43 -7.68
N ASN A 135 15.78 -8.20 -7.94
CA ASN A 135 15.81 -7.15 -6.92
C ASN A 135 14.39 -6.57 -6.79
N VAL A 136 13.66 -6.98 -5.77
CA VAL A 136 12.24 -6.66 -5.63
C VAL A 136 11.96 -5.43 -4.78
N TYR A 137 12.96 -4.93 -4.05
CA TYR A 137 12.89 -3.66 -3.37
C TYR A 137 13.77 -2.66 -4.10
N ASN A 138 13.20 -2.08 -5.15
CA ASN A 138 13.79 -1.00 -5.92
C ASN A 138 12.68 -0.02 -6.31
N THR A 139 12.96 1.25 -6.25
CA THR A 139 12.03 2.33 -6.64
C THR A 139 11.78 2.40 -8.15
N THR A 140 12.64 1.80 -8.96
CA THR A 140 12.61 1.88 -10.44
C THR A 140 12.03 0.64 -11.13
N GLY A 141 11.66 -0.38 -10.37
CA GLY A 141 11.14 -1.65 -10.90
C GLY A 141 11.99 -2.85 -10.48
N ALA A 142 11.45 -4.06 -10.66
CA ALA A 142 12.18 -5.29 -10.35
C ALA A 142 13.10 -5.65 -11.53
N ASP A 143 14.37 -5.34 -11.39
CA ASP A 143 15.38 -5.79 -12.35
C ASP A 143 15.60 -7.29 -12.17
N SER A 144 15.50 -8.04 -13.27
CA SER A 144 15.93 -9.44 -13.30
C SER A 144 17.45 -9.44 -13.23
N LEU A 145 17.98 -10.10 -12.21
CA LEU A 145 19.40 -10.45 -12.15
C LEU A 145 19.62 -11.79 -12.87
N ASP A 146 20.88 -12.24 -12.86
CA ASP A 146 21.27 -13.51 -13.45
C ASP A 146 20.54 -14.72 -12.82
N LEU A 147 20.74 -15.86 -13.47
CA LEU A 147 20.34 -17.16 -12.93
C LEU A 147 21.36 -17.62 -11.90
N PHE A 148 20.88 -18.12 -10.76
CA PHE A 148 21.71 -18.60 -9.67
C PHE A 148 21.43 -20.05 -9.34
N SER A 149 22.50 -20.74 -8.92
CA SER A 149 22.49 -22.12 -8.42
C SER A 149 23.09 -22.19 -7.02
N TYR A 150 22.90 -23.30 -6.34
CA TYR A 150 23.57 -23.56 -5.07
C TYR A 150 25.09 -23.50 -5.23
N GLY A 151 25.77 -22.77 -4.35
CA GLY A 151 27.21 -22.52 -4.38
C GLY A 151 27.62 -21.24 -5.11
N ASP A 152 26.75 -20.62 -5.89
CA ASP A 152 27.05 -19.40 -6.62
C ASP A 152 27.28 -18.21 -5.67
N LYS A 153 28.07 -17.26 -6.15
CA LYS A 153 28.42 -16.03 -5.43
C LYS A 153 27.71 -14.83 -6.05
N MET A 154 27.03 -14.08 -5.22
CA MET A 154 26.43 -12.79 -5.58
C MET A 154 27.32 -11.66 -5.10
N GLN A 155 27.74 -10.80 -6.01
CA GLN A 155 28.43 -9.55 -5.65
C GLN A 155 27.36 -8.45 -5.44
N ILE A 156 27.34 -7.85 -4.27
CA ILE A 156 26.34 -6.88 -3.87
C ILE A 156 27.01 -5.65 -3.31
N THR A 157 26.63 -4.51 -3.82
CA THR A 157 26.99 -3.20 -3.26
C THR A 157 25.79 -2.64 -2.52
N LEU A 158 25.98 -2.21 -1.30
CA LEU A 158 24.98 -1.47 -0.50
C LEU A 158 25.47 -0.03 -0.27
N ALA A 159 24.65 0.93 -0.64
CA ALA A 159 24.86 2.33 -0.28
C ALA A 159 24.67 2.56 1.22
N PRO A 160 25.03 3.74 1.77
CA PRO A 160 24.76 4.10 3.14
C PRO A 160 23.27 3.88 3.52
N PHE A 161 23.04 3.18 4.62
CA PHE A 161 21.70 2.86 5.16
C PHE A 161 20.75 2.15 4.17
N GLU A 162 21.28 1.58 3.10
CA GLU A 162 20.48 0.91 2.07
C GLU A 162 19.95 -0.43 2.54
N MET A 163 18.77 -0.75 2.04
CA MET A 163 18.16 -2.08 2.11
C MET A 163 17.93 -2.60 0.70
N LYS A 164 18.26 -3.87 0.46
CA LYS A 164 17.93 -4.59 -0.76
C LYS A 164 17.17 -5.87 -0.43
N ILE A 165 16.20 -6.21 -1.25
CA ILE A 165 15.46 -7.46 -1.14
C ILE A 165 15.57 -8.20 -2.47
N PHE A 166 16.19 -9.37 -2.44
CA PHE A 166 16.30 -10.27 -3.57
C PHE A 166 15.29 -11.40 -3.44
N GLN A 167 14.65 -11.76 -4.52
CA GLN A 167 13.74 -12.89 -4.58
C GLN A 167 14.15 -13.86 -5.68
N PHE A 168 14.15 -15.14 -5.33
CA PHE A 168 14.52 -16.25 -6.19
C PHE A 168 13.27 -17.07 -6.53
N GLY A 169 13.11 -17.46 -7.78
CA GLY A 169 11.99 -18.28 -8.25
C GLY A 169 11.22 -17.65 -9.42
N ASP A 170 10.29 -18.43 -9.98
CA ASP A 170 9.32 -17.91 -10.92
C ASP A 170 8.36 -16.99 -10.20
N ARG A 171 8.32 -15.74 -10.63
CA ARG A 171 7.61 -14.76 -9.88
C ARG A 171 6.68 -13.87 -10.69
N ASP A 172 5.54 -13.70 -10.10
CA ASP A 172 4.64 -12.62 -10.43
C ASP A 172 4.98 -11.35 -9.63
N ASN A 173 5.69 -10.41 -10.26
CA ASN A 173 6.07 -9.13 -9.66
C ASN A 173 4.87 -8.21 -9.35
N ARG A 174 3.65 -8.62 -9.71
CA ARG A 174 2.43 -7.83 -9.51
C ARG A 174 2.17 -7.44 -8.06
N CYS A 175 2.74 -8.16 -7.11
CA CYS A 175 2.56 -7.82 -5.68
C CYS A 175 3.29 -6.55 -5.26
N LEU A 176 4.36 -6.14 -5.97
CA LEU A 176 5.11 -4.91 -5.70
C LEU A 176 4.79 -3.78 -6.69
N ALA A 177 4.43 -4.13 -7.93
CA ALA A 177 3.90 -3.15 -8.85
C ALA A 177 2.61 -2.55 -8.26
N PRO A 178 2.34 -1.26 -8.46
CA PRO A 178 1.01 -0.74 -8.25
C PRO A 178 0.06 -1.63 -9.06
N GLU A 179 -0.94 -2.23 -8.41
CA GLU A 179 -1.95 -2.95 -9.15
C GLU A 179 -2.54 -1.97 -10.16
N ASN A 180 -2.58 -2.34 -11.43
CA ASN A 180 -3.37 -1.65 -12.43
C ASN A 180 -4.84 -1.93 -12.11
N THR A 181 -5.33 -1.25 -11.08
CA THR A 181 -6.71 -1.29 -10.66
C THR A 181 -7.40 -0.16 -11.39
N ASN A 182 -8.59 -0.40 -11.89
CA ASN A 182 -9.48 0.66 -12.37
C ASN A 182 -9.98 1.52 -11.20
N ASP A 183 -9.23 1.56 -10.10
CA ASP A 183 -9.51 2.42 -8.96
C ASP A 183 -9.19 3.85 -9.32
N PHE A 184 -10.08 4.74 -8.96
CA PHE A 184 -9.94 6.16 -9.22
C PHE A 184 -10.40 6.99 -8.03
N THR A 185 -9.90 8.20 -7.97
CA THR A 185 -10.44 9.27 -7.12
C THR A 185 -10.73 10.46 -8.01
N LEU A 186 -11.95 10.95 -7.97
CA LEU A 186 -12.42 12.10 -8.71
C LEU A 186 -12.99 13.12 -7.73
N SER A 187 -12.43 14.32 -7.71
CA SER A 187 -12.83 15.39 -6.78
C SER A 187 -13.10 16.68 -7.51
N PHE A 188 -14.10 17.41 -7.07
CA PHE A 188 -14.45 18.75 -7.55
C PHE A 188 -15.29 19.51 -6.52
N THR A 189 -15.49 20.80 -6.75
CA THR A 189 -16.36 21.65 -5.96
C THR A 189 -17.49 22.15 -6.82
N VAL A 190 -18.74 22.03 -6.37
CA VAL A 190 -19.91 22.71 -6.96
C VAL A 190 -20.28 23.91 -6.11
N SER A 191 -20.67 25.00 -6.72
CA SER A 191 -20.98 26.26 -6.01
C SER A 191 -22.45 26.40 -5.58
N ASN A 192 -23.33 25.61 -6.19
CA ASN A 192 -24.79 25.64 -5.94
C ASN A 192 -25.41 24.30 -6.42
N ASN A 193 -26.73 24.19 -6.29
CA ASN A 193 -27.52 23.03 -6.69
C ASN A 193 -28.21 23.17 -8.06
N ALA A 194 -27.82 24.16 -8.87
CA ALA A 194 -28.40 24.36 -10.19
C ALA A 194 -28.14 23.23 -11.16
N ASP A 195 -29.07 22.96 -12.06
CA ASP A 195 -28.96 21.92 -13.06
C ASP A 195 -27.71 22.13 -13.94
N ALA A 196 -26.85 21.13 -14.01
CA ALA A 196 -25.60 21.20 -14.76
C ALA A 196 -25.10 19.82 -15.17
N ASN A 197 -24.49 19.70 -16.35
CA ASN A 197 -23.64 18.57 -16.69
C ASN A 197 -22.23 18.86 -16.21
N ILE A 198 -21.70 18.06 -15.29
CA ILE A 198 -20.36 18.26 -14.72
C ILE A 198 -19.29 17.64 -15.62
N CYS A 199 -19.45 16.38 -15.98
CA CYS A 199 -18.58 15.72 -16.94
C CYS A 199 -19.28 14.53 -17.59
N ARG A 200 -18.84 14.17 -18.80
CA ARG A 200 -19.23 12.94 -19.51
C ARG A 200 -17.99 12.26 -20.06
N GLY A 201 -17.95 10.96 -19.95
CA GLY A 201 -16.91 10.13 -20.52
C GLY A 201 -17.46 8.78 -20.93
N LYS A 202 -16.61 7.91 -21.44
CA LYS A 202 -16.99 6.53 -21.71
C LYS A 202 -17.25 5.83 -20.38
N ASP A 203 -18.45 5.28 -20.23
CA ASP A 203 -18.90 4.55 -19.03
C ASP A 203 -18.94 5.38 -17.72
N ALA A 204 -18.88 6.71 -17.80
CA ALA A 204 -19.05 7.60 -16.65
C ALA A 204 -19.75 8.90 -17.05
N ALA A 205 -20.64 9.35 -16.20
CA ALA A 205 -21.24 10.70 -16.30
C ALA A 205 -21.58 11.22 -14.92
N ILE A 206 -21.43 12.55 -14.73
CA ILE A 206 -21.79 13.26 -13.51
C ILE A 206 -22.59 14.49 -13.90
N TRP A 207 -23.76 14.68 -13.28
CA TRP A 207 -24.63 15.83 -13.54
C TRP A 207 -25.43 16.21 -12.30
N ILE A 208 -25.96 17.42 -12.28
CA ILE A 208 -26.93 17.89 -11.29
C ILE A 208 -28.27 18.06 -12.01
N ALA A 209 -29.33 17.55 -11.41
CA ALA A 209 -30.70 17.74 -11.87
C ALA A 209 -31.65 17.82 -10.69
N ASN A 210 -32.51 18.85 -10.68
CA ASN A 210 -33.50 19.10 -9.62
C ASN A 210 -32.89 19.09 -8.21
N GLY A 211 -31.69 19.69 -8.04
CA GLY A 211 -31.00 19.74 -6.77
C GLY A 211 -30.39 18.40 -6.30
N VAL A 212 -30.28 17.42 -7.20
CA VAL A 212 -29.65 16.12 -6.91
C VAL A 212 -28.43 15.95 -7.78
N LEU A 213 -27.31 15.66 -7.15
CA LEU A 213 -26.08 15.21 -7.82
C LEU A 213 -26.23 13.74 -8.19
N HIS A 214 -26.00 13.43 -9.44
CA HIS A 214 -26.02 12.07 -9.98
C HIS A 214 -24.64 11.71 -10.53
N GLY A 215 -24.22 10.48 -10.29
CA GLY A 215 -23.04 9.86 -10.92
C GLY A 215 -23.41 8.50 -11.50
N THR A 216 -22.90 8.19 -12.69
CA THR A 216 -22.94 6.85 -13.26
C THR A 216 -21.54 6.38 -13.56
N PHE A 217 -21.25 5.12 -13.19
CA PHE A 217 -19.94 4.50 -13.39
C PHE A 217 -20.14 3.03 -13.74
N GLY A 218 -19.81 2.63 -14.98
CA GLY A 218 -19.96 1.24 -15.43
C GLY A 218 -21.39 0.71 -15.24
N GLY A 219 -22.40 1.53 -15.54
CA GLY A 219 -23.82 1.17 -15.42
C GLY A 219 -24.41 1.27 -14.01
N CYS A 220 -23.62 1.46 -12.96
CA CYS A 220 -24.17 1.73 -11.63
C CYS A 220 -24.49 3.21 -11.44
N LYS A 221 -25.51 3.49 -10.61
CA LYS A 221 -25.95 4.85 -10.26
C LYS A 221 -25.64 5.14 -8.79
N ILE A 222 -25.22 6.38 -8.53
CA ILE A 222 -24.93 6.89 -7.21
C ILE A 222 -25.38 8.35 -7.15
N GLN A 223 -25.95 8.80 -6.04
CA GLN A 223 -26.57 10.12 -5.97
C GLN A 223 -26.51 10.75 -4.59
N ALA A 224 -26.64 12.08 -4.53
CA ALA A 224 -26.76 12.84 -3.30
C ALA A 224 -27.64 14.07 -3.51
N SER A 225 -28.50 14.40 -2.54
CA SER A 225 -29.24 15.67 -2.54
C SER A 225 -28.28 16.81 -2.16
N LEU A 226 -28.29 17.88 -2.96
CA LEU A 226 -27.54 19.11 -2.70
C LEU A 226 -28.42 20.15 -2.06
N VAL A 227 -27.87 20.88 -1.10
CA VAL A 227 -28.45 22.16 -0.66
C VAL A 227 -27.83 23.29 -1.47
N ASP A 228 -28.47 24.48 -1.46
CA ASP A 228 -27.98 25.61 -2.25
C ASP A 228 -26.80 26.32 -1.57
N CYS A 229 -25.68 25.65 -1.57
CA CYS A 229 -24.38 26.17 -1.12
C CYS A 229 -23.23 25.42 -1.82
N ALA A 230 -22.02 25.88 -1.59
CA ALA A 230 -20.84 25.18 -2.12
C ALA A 230 -20.61 23.84 -1.43
N HIS A 231 -20.38 22.80 -2.21
CA HIS A 231 -20.07 21.45 -1.74
C HIS A 231 -18.78 20.91 -2.36
N HIS A 232 -17.95 20.30 -1.54
CA HIS A 232 -16.83 19.49 -2.02
C HIS A 232 -17.28 18.05 -2.24
N ILE A 233 -17.15 17.57 -3.46
CA ILE A 233 -17.62 16.27 -3.92
C ILE A 233 -16.41 15.39 -4.21
N THR A 234 -16.44 14.13 -3.75
CA THR A 234 -15.41 13.14 -4.10
C THR A 234 -16.07 11.79 -4.39
N PHE A 235 -15.83 11.28 -5.58
CA PHE A 235 -16.12 9.89 -5.94
C PHE A 235 -14.85 9.07 -5.86
N VAL A 236 -14.91 7.92 -5.19
CA VAL A 236 -13.77 7.01 -5.09
C VAL A 236 -14.21 5.59 -5.42
N ARG A 237 -13.51 4.94 -6.34
CA ARG A 237 -13.66 3.52 -6.58
C ARG A 237 -12.56 2.76 -5.87
N TYR A 238 -12.94 1.76 -5.10
CA TYR A 238 -12.04 0.88 -4.35
C TYR A 238 -11.89 -0.49 -5.02
N LYS A 239 -10.81 -1.19 -4.69
CA LYS A 239 -10.52 -2.56 -5.16
C LYS A 239 -11.65 -3.57 -4.99
N ASN A 240 -12.50 -3.38 -3.98
CA ASN A 240 -13.70 -4.20 -3.79
C ASN A 240 -14.82 -3.86 -4.79
N LYS A 241 -14.50 -3.08 -5.83
CA LYS A 241 -15.42 -2.65 -6.88
C LYS A 241 -16.57 -1.76 -6.39
N MET A 242 -16.47 -1.22 -5.18
CA MET A 242 -17.40 -0.23 -4.67
C MET A 242 -17.00 1.17 -5.11
N VAL A 243 -17.94 1.92 -5.69
CA VAL A 243 -17.84 3.37 -5.84
C VAL A 243 -18.53 4.00 -4.65
N ARG A 244 -17.88 4.96 -4.01
CA ARG A 244 -18.40 5.72 -2.88
C ARG A 244 -18.41 7.19 -3.22
N LEU A 245 -19.49 7.87 -2.80
CA LEU A 245 -19.68 9.30 -2.93
C LEU A 245 -19.53 9.95 -1.54
N PHE A 246 -18.58 10.87 -1.47
CA PHE A 246 -18.38 11.73 -0.31
C PHE A 246 -18.79 13.15 -0.68
N MET A 247 -19.52 13.79 0.21
CA MET A 247 -19.89 15.20 0.14
C MET A 247 -19.47 15.86 1.46
N ASP A 248 -18.66 16.91 1.37
CA ASP A 248 -18.12 17.63 2.52
C ASP A 248 -17.48 16.71 3.56
N ARG A 249 -16.71 15.71 3.08
CA ARG A 249 -16.05 14.70 3.89
C ARG A 249 -16.99 13.73 4.66
N GLN A 250 -18.22 13.62 4.20
CA GLN A 250 -19.16 12.62 4.72
C GLN A 250 -19.55 11.64 3.63
N LEU A 251 -19.54 10.35 3.94
CA LEU A 251 -20.03 9.32 3.02
C LEU A 251 -21.55 9.46 2.91
N VAL A 252 -22.04 9.73 1.69
CA VAL A 252 -23.47 9.95 1.44
C VAL A 252 -24.13 8.85 0.64
N ASP A 253 -23.35 8.15 -0.24
CA ASP A 253 -23.89 7.04 -1.02
C ASP A 253 -22.77 6.06 -1.43
N SER A 254 -23.14 4.84 -1.83
CA SER A 254 -22.23 3.85 -2.35
C SER A 254 -22.93 2.84 -3.25
N ALA A 255 -22.24 2.40 -4.31
CA ALA A 255 -22.76 1.41 -5.24
C ALA A 255 -21.67 0.43 -5.70
N TYR A 256 -22.09 -0.81 -6.01
CA TYR A 256 -21.20 -1.82 -6.58
C TYR A 256 -21.07 -1.64 -8.10
N ALA A 257 -19.86 -1.38 -8.56
CA ALA A 257 -19.54 -1.05 -9.96
C ALA A 257 -18.40 -1.95 -10.50
N PRO A 258 -18.66 -3.21 -10.79
CA PRO A 258 -17.65 -4.19 -11.19
C PRO A 258 -16.94 -3.81 -12.50
N GLU A 259 -17.66 -3.22 -13.43
CA GLU A 259 -17.20 -2.89 -14.79
C GLU A 259 -16.68 -1.44 -14.91
N ALA A 260 -16.69 -0.66 -13.83
CA ALA A 260 -16.31 0.74 -13.90
C ALA A 260 -14.79 0.88 -14.19
N ALA A 261 -14.48 1.32 -15.39
CA ALA A 261 -13.17 1.79 -15.83
C ALA A 261 -13.36 3.15 -16.52
N PRO A 262 -13.76 4.21 -15.78
CA PRO A 262 -14.15 5.44 -16.39
C PRO A 262 -12.95 6.12 -17.06
N GLN A 263 -13.08 6.39 -18.35
CA GLN A 263 -12.25 7.36 -19.04
C GLN A 263 -13.00 8.70 -18.99
N ILE A 264 -12.58 9.59 -18.12
CA ILE A 264 -13.17 10.91 -17.99
C ILE A 264 -12.27 11.89 -18.74
N ALA A 265 -12.79 12.45 -19.82
CA ALA A 265 -12.12 13.56 -20.50
C ALA A 265 -12.25 14.83 -19.63
N THR A 266 -11.13 15.45 -19.30
CA THR A 266 -11.10 16.71 -18.53
C THR A 266 -11.45 17.92 -19.39
N ASP A 267 -11.54 17.76 -20.70
CA ASP A 267 -11.71 18.87 -21.65
C ASP A 267 -13.16 19.39 -21.74
N ASP A 268 -14.14 18.60 -21.27
CA ASP A 268 -15.58 18.93 -21.30
C ASP A 268 -16.16 19.30 -19.92
N LEU A 269 -15.37 19.91 -19.05
CA LEU A 269 -15.82 20.27 -17.72
C LEU A 269 -16.73 21.49 -17.73
N ALA A 270 -17.86 21.39 -17.04
CA ALA A 270 -18.76 22.50 -16.90
C ALA A 270 -18.16 23.63 -16.04
N SER A 271 -18.50 24.89 -16.38
CA SER A 271 -18.12 26.06 -15.59
C SER A 271 -18.68 26.08 -14.15
N SER A 272 -19.64 25.18 -13.86
CA SER A 272 -20.24 24.98 -12.54
C SER A 272 -19.40 24.12 -11.58
N ALA A 273 -18.35 23.48 -12.07
CA ALA A 273 -17.44 22.67 -11.25
C ALA A 273 -16.05 23.32 -11.20
N ALA A 274 -15.60 23.67 -10.00
CA ALA A 274 -14.26 24.19 -9.74
C ALA A 274 -13.35 23.12 -9.15
N ASN A 275 -12.03 23.30 -9.27
CA ASN A 275 -11.01 22.43 -8.67
C ASN A 275 -11.16 20.94 -9.05
N PHE A 276 -11.52 20.67 -10.30
CA PHE A 276 -11.71 19.31 -10.78
C PHE A 276 -10.36 18.58 -10.85
N SER A 277 -10.30 17.40 -10.25
CA SER A 277 -9.12 16.54 -10.27
C SER A 277 -9.52 15.08 -10.44
N VAL A 278 -8.74 14.37 -11.25
CA VAL A 278 -8.83 12.91 -11.41
C VAL A 278 -7.48 12.34 -11.06
N ALA A 279 -7.43 11.36 -10.18
CA ALA A 279 -6.23 10.64 -9.82
C ALA A 279 -6.44 9.15 -10.00
N ASP A 280 -5.43 8.47 -10.52
CA ASP A 280 -5.38 7.02 -10.53
C ASP A 280 -5.22 6.50 -9.10
N GLY A 281 -5.97 5.48 -8.77
CA GLY A 281 -5.99 4.89 -7.45
C GLY A 281 -7.03 5.50 -6.49
N SER A 282 -7.39 4.71 -5.50
CA SER A 282 -8.36 5.10 -4.48
C SER A 282 -7.70 5.91 -3.37
N THR A 283 -8.25 7.08 -3.07
CA THR A 283 -7.90 7.81 -1.85
C THR A 283 -8.39 7.02 -0.62
N PRO A 284 -7.54 6.83 0.40
CA PRO A 284 -7.95 6.16 1.63
C PRO A 284 -9.18 6.80 2.26
N PHE A 285 -10.05 5.94 2.80
CA PHE A 285 -11.30 6.35 3.44
C PHE A 285 -11.08 7.40 4.53
N GLU A 286 -9.99 7.27 5.26
CA GLU A 286 -9.58 8.12 6.37
C GLU A 286 -9.26 9.56 5.95
N GLU A 287 -8.78 9.76 4.74
CA GLU A 287 -8.51 11.11 4.21
C GLU A 287 -9.80 11.81 3.76
N LEU A 288 -10.81 11.03 3.40
CA LEU A 288 -12.08 11.56 2.87
C LEU A 288 -13.09 11.87 3.96
N MET A 289 -12.97 11.25 5.13
CA MET A 289 -13.92 11.41 6.22
C MET A 289 -13.39 12.30 7.35
N ASP A 290 -14.27 13.14 7.90
CA ASP A 290 -14.01 13.79 9.17
C ASP A 290 -14.29 12.82 10.34
N LEU A 291 -13.27 12.08 10.74
CA LEU A 291 -13.38 11.08 11.82
C LEU A 291 -13.75 11.70 13.17
N LYS A 292 -13.43 12.97 13.42
CA LYS A 292 -13.87 13.62 14.67
C LYS A 292 -15.39 13.74 14.69
N ALA A 293 -16.01 14.06 13.56
CA ALA A 293 -17.47 14.13 13.43
C ALA A 293 -18.11 12.74 13.61
N VAL A 294 -17.54 11.70 12.97
CA VAL A 294 -18.01 10.31 13.07
C VAL A 294 -17.90 9.80 14.51
N LEU A 295 -16.76 9.97 15.15
CA LEU A 295 -16.54 9.50 16.54
C LEU A 295 -17.38 10.29 17.55
N SER A 296 -17.61 11.59 17.36
CA SER A 296 -18.49 12.40 18.20
C SER A 296 -19.97 11.99 18.04
N GLY A 297 -20.39 11.65 16.81
CA GLY A 297 -21.71 11.12 16.52
C GLY A 297 -21.99 9.76 17.18
N SER A 298 -20.99 8.87 17.18
CA SER A 298 -21.14 7.55 17.81
C SER A 298 -21.27 7.61 19.33
N ARG A 299 -20.69 8.61 20.00
CA ARG A 299 -20.86 8.83 21.44
C ARG A 299 -22.28 9.28 21.83
N LYS A 300 -22.98 10.01 20.97
CA LYS A 300 -24.39 10.40 21.19
C LYS A 300 -25.35 9.21 21.11
N PHE A 301 -25.05 8.20 20.28
CA PHE A 301 -25.86 6.99 20.17
C PHE A 301 -25.79 6.08 21.42
N LYS A 302 -24.64 6.03 22.12
CA LYS A 302 -24.48 5.22 23.35
C LYS A 302 -25.19 5.81 24.57
N ARG A 303 -25.54 7.11 24.57
CA ARG A 303 -26.25 7.76 25.70
C ARG A 303 -27.79 7.62 25.66
N LYS A 304 -28.34 7.12 24.55
CA LYS A 304 -29.82 6.90 24.44
C LYS A 304 -30.30 5.47 24.80
N ARG A 305 -29.38 4.61 25.28
CA ARG A 305 -29.73 3.29 25.81
C ARG A 305 -29.53 3.26 27.33
N LYS A 306 -30.36 3.99 28.05
CA LYS A 306 -30.66 3.81 29.46
C LYS A 306 -32.18 3.92 29.67
#